data_3adcdef9a3df4c4710a9891843163cd5
#
_entry.id   3adcdef9a3df4c4710a9891843163cd5
#
_cell.length_a   1.000
_cell.length_b   1.000
_cell.length_c   1.000
_cell.angle_alpha   90.00
_cell.angle_beta   90.00
_cell.angle_gamma   90.00
#
_symmetry.space_group_name_H-M   'P 1'
#
loop_
_entity.id
_entity.type
_entity.pdbx_description
1 polymer ?
#
loop_
_entity_poly.entity_id
_entity_poly.type
_entity_poly.pdbx_seq_one_letter_code
_entity_poly.pdbx_strand_id
1 'polypeptide(L)'
;MKSTFYLIGIAIACLFVSSCAEKEKKAHDEAHYKTMTVSSQDVMLTQSYSTRLTGRQIVEVRPQVSGIITRICINEGDEVRKGQTLFIIDQVPYRAALEGAVAARKSAEAKLATARMNYENEQRLQEGNVVGDVSVQTVRNALLEAEAALVQAQAQERNARNSLSYTEVKSPVSGVASMIPWHVGSLVSSNISEPLVTVADDHEMYAYFSITENQALDLIGRYGSIAQFVSQAPEVSLKLSNGSDYQQKGRINAVSGTVDDATGAVTLRATFPNPNRLLHNGGSGSIVVTTHRKGCIVVPQEATYELQNRVFVYKVVDGKTKATPVELFRLNDGHQYVVEQGLNVGDTIIAEGAGLLKDGIEVRGKK
;
A
#
# COMPACT_ATOMS: atom_id res chain seq x y z
N MET A 1 25.30 27.63 -98.49
CA MET A 1 25.69 28.16 -97.18
C MET A 1 24.87 27.62 -96.02
N LYS A 2 24.05 26.61 -96.15
CA LYS A 2 23.30 25.96 -94.99
C LYS A 2 23.83 24.58 -94.56
N SER A 3 24.76 24.00 -95.34
CA SER A 3 25.29 22.66 -95.03
C SER A 3 26.52 22.64 -94.13
N THR A 4 27.30 23.76 -94.14
CA THR A 4 28.52 23.85 -93.31
C THR A 4 28.25 24.19 -91.86
N PHE A 5 27.11 24.77 -91.50
CA PHE A 5 26.74 25.00 -90.11
C PHE A 5 26.30 23.76 -89.30
N TYR A 6 25.76 22.75 -90.02
CA TYR A 6 25.32 21.50 -89.40
C TYR A 6 26.51 20.59 -89.04
N LEU A 7 27.61 20.63 -89.80
CA LEU A 7 28.80 19.83 -89.51
C LEU A 7 29.66 20.36 -88.37
N ILE A 8 29.61 21.74 -88.15
CA ILE A 8 30.32 22.31 -87.00
C ILE A 8 29.51 22.13 -85.71
N GLY A 9 28.21 22.09 -85.72
CA GLY A 9 27.32 21.78 -84.59
C GLY A 9 27.48 20.35 -84.05
N ILE A 10 27.66 19.40 -84.98
CA ILE A 10 27.88 17.93 -84.59
C ILE A 10 29.27 17.73 -84.05
N ALA A 11 30.33 18.40 -84.53
CA ALA A 11 31.69 18.28 -84.00
C ALA A 11 31.85 18.91 -82.62
N ILE A 12 31.10 19.95 -82.26
CA ILE A 12 31.10 20.55 -80.94
C ILE A 12 30.27 19.69 -79.95
N ALA A 13 29.20 19.00 -80.39
CA ALA A 13 28.42 18.10 -79.58
C ALA A 13 29.18 16.81 -79.19
N CYS A 14 30.14 16.33 -80.03
CA CYS A 14 30.95 15.16 -79.75
C CYS A 14 32.10 15.42 -78.76
N LEU A 15 32.50 16.66 -78.51
CA LEU A 15 33.55 17.03 -77.56
C LEU A 15 33.08 17.16 -76.12
N PHE A 16 31.79 17.15 -75.87
CA PHE A 16 31.23 17.21 -74.49
C PHE A 16 30.89 15.84 -73.88
N VAL A 17 31.08 14.72 -74.57
CA VAL A 17 30.71 13.39 -74.02
C VAL A 17 31.91 12.61 -73.48
N SER A 18 33.12 13.18 -73.47
CA SER A 18 34.35 12.49 -72.99
C SER A 18 34.83 12.91 -71.64
N SER A 19 34.00 13.55 -70.80
CA SER A 19 34.40 13.88 -69.45
C SER A 19 33.33 13.49 -68.44
N CYS A 20 33.35 12.25 -68.05
CA CYS A 20 32.89 11.78 -66.73
C CYS A 20 33.04 10.25 -66.65
N ALA A 21 34.26 9.80 -66.60
CA ALA A 21 34.58 8.51 -65.97
C ALA A 21 35.55 8.79 -64.81
N GLU A 22 35.07 9.64 -63.87
CA GLU A 22 35.71 9.76 -62.57
C GLU A 22 35.27 8.52 -61.77
N LYS A 23 36.16 7.58 -61.63
CA LYS A 23 36.05 6.52 -60.67
C LYS A 23 35.76 7.17 -59.33
N GLU A 24 34.52 7.10 -58.80
CA GLU A 24 34.26 7.27 -57.40
C GLU A 24 35.18 6.31 -56.66
N LYS A 25 36.31 6.81 -56.22
CA LYS A 25 36.96 6.29 -55.04
C LYS A 25 35.94 6.51 -53.93
N LYS A 26 35.23 5.42 -53.57
CA LYS A 26 34.58 5.33 -52.25
C LYS A 26 35.67 5.70 -51.24
N ALA A 27 35.69 6.96 -50.79
CA ALA A 27 36.34 7.31 -49.60
C ALA A 27 35.68 6.44 -48.51
N HIS A 28 36.34 5.35 -48.18
CA HIS A 28 36.10 4.68 -46.91
C HIS A 28 36.50 5.73 -45.88
N ASP A 29 35.50 6.53 -45.46
CA ASP A 29 35.62 7.33 -44.25
C ASP A 29 35.93 6.29 -43.16
N GLU A 30 37.20 6.24 -42.74
CA GLU A 30 37.65 5.41 -41.62
C GLU A 30 37.05 6.03 -40.35
N ALA A 31 35.76 5.79 -40.15
CA ALA A 31 35.06 6.25 -38.96
C ALA A 31 35.69 5.54 -37.75
N HIS A 32 36.42 6.26 -36.97
CA HIS A 32 36.99 5.80 -35.72
C HIS A 32 35.88 5.70 -34.68
N TYR A 33 35.37 4.51 -34.48
CA TYR A 33 34.33 4.24 -33.47
C TYR A 33 34.99 4.04 -32.11
N LYS A 34 34.41 4.65 -31.08
CA LYS A 34 34.80 4.41 -29.70
C LYS A 34 34.35 3.01 -29.27
N THR A 35 35.31 2.18 -28.93
CA THR A 35 35.06 0.82 -28.44
C THR A 35 35.24 0.75 -26.94
N MET A 36 34.52 -0.13 -26.27
CA MET A 36 34.72 -0.47 -24.86
C MET A 36 34.74 -2.00 -24.67
N THR A 37 35.57 -2.44 -23.75
CA THR A 37 35.55 -3.85 -23.31
C THR A 37 34.57 -3.97 -22.16
N VAL A 38 33.67 -4.88 -22.28
CA VAL A 38 32.62 -5.16 -21.29
C VAL A 38 33.26 -5.75 -20.04
N SER A 39 33.02 -5.12 -18.91
CA SER A 39 33.48 -5.56 -17.59
C SER A 39 32.27 -5.82 -16.66
N SER A 40 32.53 -6.68 -15.69
CA SER A 40 31.57 -6.94 -14.62
C SER A 40 31.72 -5.88 -13.52
N GLN A 41 30.63 -5.29 -13.07
CA GLN A 41 30.59 -4.38 -11.95
C GLN A 41 29.35 -4.59 -11.07
N ASP A 42 29.48 -4.20 -9.81
CA ASP A 42 28.34 -4.24 -8.89
C ASP A 42 27.49 -2.99 -9.09
N VAL A 43 26.18 -3.17 -9.18
CA VAL A 43 25.24 -2.06 -9.40
C VAL A 43 24.16 -2.04 -8.34
N MET A 44 23.70 -0.83 -8.02
CA MET A 44 22.51 -0.62 -7.21
C MET A 44 21.32 -0.38 -8.13
N LEU A 45 20.40 -1.34 -8.16
CA LEU A 45 19.15 -1.20 -8.87
C LEU A 45 18.12 -0.55 -7.95
N THR A 46 17.60 0.57 -8.38
CA THR A 46 16.57 1.30 -7.62
C THR A 46 15.26 1.25 -8.40
N GLN A 47 14.23 0.72 -7.77
CA GLN A 47 12.87 0.68 -8.31
C GLN A 47 11.97 1.54 -7.44
N SER A 48 11.11 2.34 -8.07
CA SER A 48 10.19 3.24 -7.40
C SER A 48 8.75 2.81 -7.66
N TYR A 49 7.96 2.65 -6.61
CA TYR A 49 6.56 2.25 -6.66
C TYR A 49 5.71 3.29 -5.97
N SER A 50 4.68 3.76 -6.65
CA SER A 50 3.71 4.67 -6.04
C SER A 50 3.04 4.01 -4.85
N THR A 51 2.86 4.75 -3.76
CA THR A 51 2.26 4.25 -2.53
C THR A 51 1.25 5.22 -1.94
N ARG A 52 0.27 4.65 -1.25
CA ARG A 52 -0.63 5.37 -0.37
C ARG A 52 -0.30 5.03 1.07
N LEU A 53 -0.21 6.07 1.90
CA LEU A 53 0.08 5.95 3.32
C LEU A 53 -1.22 5.83 4.11
N THR A 54 -1.28 4.87 5.01
CA THR A 54 -2.39 4.72 5.95
C THR A 54 -1.85 4.55 7.36
N GLY A 55 -2.54 5.10 8.33
CA GLY A 55 -2.21 4.83 9.73
C GLY A 55 -2.34 3.33 10.05
N ARG A 56 -1.64 2.89 11.08
CA ARG A 56 -1.66 1.50 11.55
C ARG A 56 -3.08 1.00 11.83
N GLN A 57 -3.89 1.85 12.44
CA GLN A 57 -5.29 1.58 12.75
C GLN A 57 -6.10 2.84 12.55
N ILE A 58 -7.19 2.74 11.81
CA ILE A 58 -8.14 3.83 11.58
C ILE A 58 -9.48 3.36 12.10
N VAL A 59 -10.09 4.13 12.98
CA VAL A 59 -11.38 3.81 13.57
C VAL A 59 -12.33 4.98 13.42
N GLU A 60 -13.44 4.74 12.77
CA GLU A 60 -14.57 5.66 12.72
C GLU A 60 -15.35 5.55 14.03
N VAL A 61 -15.37 6.61 14.79
CA VAL A 61 -16.12 6.68 16.04
C VAL A 61 -17.54 7.10 15.75
N ARG A 62 -18.47 6.19 15.97
CA ARG A 62 -19.91 6.39 15.77
C ARG A 62 -20.68 6.26 17.08
N PRO A 63 -21.75 7.01 17.31
CA PRO A 63 -22.55 6.89 18.52
C PRO A 63 -23.30 5.55 18.52
N GLN A 64 -23.46 4.94 19.68
CA GLN A 64 -24.25 3.71 19.86
C GLN A 64 -25.66 3.99 20.35
N VAL A 65 -25.94 5.22 20.76
CA VAL A 65 -27.24 5.68 21.22
C VAL A 65 -27.61 6.99 20.53
N SER A 66 -28.92 7.27 20.47
CA SER A 66 -29.45 8.49 19.85
C SER A 66 -29.55 9.61 20.87
N GLY A 67 -29.32 10.85 20.47
CA GLY A 67 -29.51 12.02 21.31
C GLY A 67 -28.79 13.25 20.79
N ILE A 68 -28.87 14.34 21.51
CA ILE A 68 -28.24 15.61 21.17
C ILE A 68 -26.83 15.64 21.75
N ILE A 69 -25.83 16.09 20.99
CA ILE A 69 -24.49 16.33 21.49
C ILE A 69 -24.56 17.53 22.46
N THR A 70 -24.26 17.27 23.72
CA THR A 70 -24.21 18.32 24.75
C THR A 70 -22.81 18.90 24.92
N ARG A 71 -21.79 18.14 24.65
CA ARG A 71 -20.40 18.59 24.74
C ARG A 71 -19.48 17.82 23.80
N ILE A 72 -18.55 18.55 23.18
CA ILE A 72 -17.40 18.02 22.46
C ILE A 72 -16.17 18.25 23.35
N CYS A 73 -15.40 17.18 23.65
CA CYS A 73 -14.33 17.20 24.64
C CYS A 73 -12.93 17.24 24.01
N ILE A 74 -12.85 17.35 22.68
CA ILE A 74 -11.62 17.40 21.89
C ILE A 74 -11.73 18.46 20.83
N ASN A 75 -10.58 18.88 20.27
CA ASN A 75 -10.51 19.68 19.06
C ASN A 75 -10.07 18.81 17.88
N GLU A 76 -10.27 19.33 16.68
CA GLU A 76 -9.77 18.74 15.45
C GLU A 76 -8.24 18.70 15.46
N GLY A 77 -7.66 17.57 15.09
CA GLY A 77 -6.21 17.37 15.10
C GLY A 77 -5.62 17.04 16.48
N ASP A 78 -6.43 17.01 17.55
CA ASP A 78 -5.93 16.65 18.88
C ASP A 78 -5.46 15.19 18.95
N GLU A 79 -4.41 14.97 19.75
CA GLU A 79 -4.02 13.62 20.14
C GLU A 79 -4.95 13.09 21.22
N VAL A 80 -5.54 11.93 20.97
CA VAL A 80 -6.45 11.27 21.89
C VAL A 80 -5.89 9.92 22.35
N ARG A 81 -6.22 9.55 23.58
CA ARG A 81 -5.84 8.25 24.16
C ARG A 81 -7.01 7.29 24.13
N LYS A 82 -6.71 5.99 24.04
CA LYS A 82 -7.73 4.94 24.19
C LYS A 82 -8.51 5.12 25.50
N GLY A 83 -9.85 5.15 25.42
CA GLY A 83 -10.74 5.34 26.53
C GLY A 83 -11.00 6.82 26.89
N GLN A 84 -10.36 7.78 26.24
CA GLN A 84 -10.64 9.21 26.45
C GLN A 84 -12.03 9.54 25.91
N THR A 85 -12.81 10.31 26.68
CA THR A 85 -14.13 10.82 26.27
C THR A 85 -13.96 11.87 25.19
N LEU A 86 -14.62 11.68 24.05
CA LEU A 86 -14.58 12.56 22.89
C LEU A 86 -15.85 13.42 22.79
N PHE A 87 -17.01 12.80 23.00
CA PHE A 87 -18.32 13.47 22.93
C PHE A 87 -19.19 13.05 24.11
N ILE A 88 -20.06 13.93 24.53
CA ILE A 88 -21.13 13.63 25.49
C ILE A 88 -22.47 13.91 24.81
N ILE A 89 -23.31 12.87 24.77
CA ILE A 89 -24.69 12.90 24.31
C ILE A 89 -25.58 13.16 25.52
N ASP A 90 -26.73 13.78 25.34
CA ASP A 90 -27.68 14.06 26.43
C ASP A 90 -27.95 12.82 27.28
N GLN A 91 -27.56 12.90 28.55
CA GLN A 91 -27.63 11.81 29.51
C GLN A 91 -28.97 11.76 30.29
N VAL A 92 -29.74 12.84 30.27
CA VAL A 92 -30.93 12.97 31.10
C VAL A 92 -31.91 11.81 30.91
N PRO A 93 -32.35 11.45 29.68
CA PRO A 93 -33.30 10.36 29.50
C PRO A 93 -32.71 8.99 29.89
N TYR A 94 -31.41 8.80 29.71
CA TYR A 94 -30.73 7.54 30.02
C TYR A 94 -30.52 7.37 31.53
N ARG A 95 -30.26 8.46 32.28
CA ARG A 95 -30.20 8.44 33.75
C ARG A 95 -31.58 8.10 34.34
N ALA A 96 -32.63 8.72 33.85
CA ALA A 96 -33.97 8.44 34.30
C ALA A 96 -34.37 6.96 34.04
N ALA A 97 -34.00 6.42 32.86
CA ALA A 97 -34.23 5.01 32.53
C ALA A 97 -33.46 4.06 33.47
N LEU A 98 -32.22 4.39 33.80
CA LEU A 98 -31.41 3.61 34.76
C LEU A 98 -32.02 3.67 36.16
N GLU A 99 -32.44 4.82 36.64
CA GLU A 99 -33.09 4.98 37.96
C GLU A 99 -34.36 4.13 38.02
N GLY A 100 -35.19 4.15 36.98
CA GLY A 100 -36.37 3.30 36.87
C GLY A 100 -36.05 1.80 36.91
N ALA A 101 -35.02 1.36 36.19
CA ALA A 101 -34.56 -0.04 36.18
C ALA A 101 -34.02 -0.47 37.56
N VAL A 102 -33.27 0.39 38.24
CA VAL A 102 -32.78 0.15 39.61
C VAL A 102 -33.96 -0.01 40.59
N ALA A 103 -34.98 0.84 40.48
CA ALA A 103 -36.18 0.72 41.31
C ALA A 103 -36.91 -0.60 41.06
N ALA A 104 -37.06 -1.02 39.80
CA ALA A 104 -37.69 -2.29 39.42
C ALA A 104 -36.92 -3.50 39.99
N ARG A 105 -35.58 -3.48 39.93
CA ARG A 105 -34.71 -4.52 40.53
C ARG A 105 -34.92 -4.59 42.05
N LYS A 106 -34.92 -3.46 42.77
CA LYS A 106 -35.13 -3.41 44.21
C LYS A 106 -36.53 -3.97 44.59
N SER A 107 -37.54 -3.67 43.78
CA SER A 107 -38.89 -4.24 43.98
C SER A 107 -38.91 -5.75 43.80
N ALA A 108 -38.22 -6.28 42.76
CA ALA A 108 -38.09 -7.72 42.54
C ALA A 108 -37.32 -8.42 43.66
N GLU A 109 -36.25 -7.78 44.19
CA GLU A 109 -35.51 -8.29 45.35
C GLU A 109 -36.40 -8.44 46.60
N ALA A 110 -37.25 -7.42 46.88
CA ALA A 110 -38.18 -7.48 48.00
C ALA A 110 -39.23 -8.61 47.82
N LYS A 111 -39.74 -8.78 46.60
CA LYS A 111 -40.68 -9.87 46.27
C LYS A 111 -40.01 -11.24 46.45
N LEU A 112 -38.77 -11.39 45.99
CA LEU A 112 -38.01 -12.62 46.18
C LEU A 112 -37.81 -12.93 47.67
N ALA A 113 -37.43 -11.93 48.47
CA ALA A 113 -37.25 -12.11 49.94
C ALA A 113 -38.55 -12.59 50.61
N THR A 114 -39.75 -12.03 50.22
CA THR A 114 -41.04 -12.47 50.70
C THR A 114 -41.37 -13.89 50.24
N ALA A 115 -41.17 -14.24 48.97
CA ALA A 115 -41.40 -15.58 48.46
C ALA A 115 -40.53 -16.63 49.13
N ARG A 116 -39.26 -16.29 49.41
CA ARG A 116 -38.31 -17.16 50.13
C ARG A 116 -38.80 -17.40 51.56
N MET A 117 -39.15 -16.36 52.27
CA MET A 117 -39.69 -16.49 53.64
C MET A 117 -40.96 -17.37 53.68
N ASN A 118 -41.84 -17.18 52.72
CA ASN A 118 -43.08 -18.00 52.64
C ASN A 118 -42.74 -19.49 52.39
N TYR A 119 -41.82 -19.77 51.47
CA TYR A 119 -41.37 -21.12 51.18
C TYR A 119 -40.73 -21.78 52.42
N GLU A 120 -39.80 -21.06 53.12
CA GLU A 120 -39.16 -21.55 54.33
C GLU A 120 -40.16 -21.80 55.46
N ASN A 121 -41.22 -21.00 55.61
CA ASN A 121 -42.29 -21.19 56.56
C ASN A 121 -43.12 -22.42 56.24
N GLU A 122 -43.54 -22.58 54.97
CA GLU A 122 -44.35 -23.70 54.54
C GLU A 122 -43.61 -25.04 54.64
N GLN A 123 -42.32 -25.03 54.39
CA GLN A 123 -41.46 -26.18 54.57
C GLN A 123 -41.39 -26.65 56.05
N ARG A 124 -41.27 -25.69 57.00
CA ARG A 124 -41.32 -25.98 58.44
C ARG A 124 -42.68 -26.57 58.89
N LEU A 125 -43.79 -26.07 58.34
CA LEU A 125 -45.12 -26.59 58.60
C LEU A 125 -45.31 -28.03 58.07
N GLN A 126 -44.70 -28.33 56.91
CA GLN A 126 -44.70 -29.66 56.33
C GLN A 126 -43.90 -30.65 57.21
N GLU A 127 -42.76 -30.26 57.72
CA GLU A 127 -41.97 -31.06 58.64
C GLU A 127 -42.77 -31.42 59.92
N GLY A 128 -43.67 -30.50 60.35
CA GLY A 128 -44.62 -30.73 61.44
C GLY A 128 -45.89 -31.48 61.04
N ASN A 129 -46.03 -31.95 59.78
CA ASN A 129 -47.25 -32.63 59.22
C ASN A 129 -48.51 -31.72 59.27
N VAL A 130 -48.39 -30.40 59.25
CA VAL A 130 -49.50 -29.44 59.25
C VAL A 130 -50.02 -29.18 57.85
N VAL A 131 -49.16 -29.22 56.82
CA VAL A 131 -49.52 -28.95 55.44
C VAL A 131 -49.09 -30.10 54.53
N GLY A 132 -49.79 -30.26 53.38
CA GLY A 132 -49.49 -31.32 52.41
C GLY A 132 -48.47 -30.87 51.36
N ASP A 133 -47.92 -31.82 50.59
CA ASP A 133 -46.90 -31.61 49.55
C ASP A 133 -47.30 -30.59 48.48
N VAL A 134 -48.60 -30.51 48.10
CA VAL A 134 -49.11 -29.57 47.08
C VAL A 134 -48.96 -28.13 47.54
N SER A 135 -49.13 -27.83 48.84
CA SER A 135 -48.93 -26.48 49.38
C SER A 135 -47.48 -26.04 49.26
N VAL A 136 -46.56 -26.88 49.67
CA VAL A 136 -45.12 -26.60 49.54
C VAL A 136 -44.70 -26.45 48.10
N GLN A 137 -45.21 -27.28 47.18
CA GLN A 137 -44.88 -27.15 45.76
C GLN A 137 -45.45 -25.82 45.16
N THR A 138 -46.60 -25.35 45.64
CA THR A 138 -47.16 -24.04 45.19
C THR A 138 -46.25 -22.87 45.58
N VAL A 139 -45.80 -22.78 46.84
CA VAL A 139 -44.94 -21.71 47.31
C VAL A 139 -43.51 -21.82 46.73
N ARG A 140 -43.03 -23.06 46.44
CA ARG A 140 -41.81 -23.29 45.71
C ARG A 140 -41.88 -22.71 44.28
N ASN A 141 -42.98 -22.94 43.56
CA ASN A 141 -43.14 -22.38 42.23
C ASN A 141 -43.21 -20.84 42.30
N ALA A 142 -43.83 -20.23 43.30
CA ALA A 142 -43.82 -18.81 43.54
C ALA A 142 -42.42 -18.27 43.85
N LEU A 143 -41.61 -19.01 44.55
CA LEU A 143 -40.18 -18.66 44.78
C LEU A 143 -39.42 -18.66 43.48
N LEU A 144 -39.52 -19.72 42.65
CA LEU A 144 -38.89 -19.78 41.33
C LEU A 144 -39.32 -18.65 40.40
N GLU A 145 -40.62 -18.29 40.42
CA GLU A 145 -41.17 -17.15 39.67
C GLU A 145 -40.51 -15.82 40.13
N ALA A 146 -40.39 -15.61 41.45
CA ALA A 146 -39.76 -14.42 42.00
C ALA A 146 -38.23 -14.36 41.69
N GLU A 147 -37.55 -15.49 41.68
CA GLU A 147 -36.12 -15.59 41.26
C GLU A 147 -35.98 -15.21 39.80
N ALA A 148 -36.84 -15.73 38.90
CA ALA A 148 -36.84 -15.39 37.50
C ALA A 148 -37.13 -13.89 37.26
N ALA A 149 -38.08 -13.33 37.99
CA ALA A 149 -38.39 -11.89 37.92
C ALA A 149 -37.22 -11.01 38.36
N LEU A 150 -36.46 -11.40 39.38
CA LEU A 150 -35.22 -10.68 39.78
C LEU A 150 -34.16 -10.71 38.69
N VAL A 151 -33.92 -11.89 38.08
CA VAL A 151 -32.95 -12.04 36.98
C VAL A 151 -33.33 -11.13 35.80
N GLN A 152 -34.63 -11.07 35.47
CA GLN A 152 -35.16 -10.19 34.42
C GLN A 152 -34.89 -8.71 34.75
N ALA A 153 -35.21 -8.26 35.98
CA ALA A 153 -35.00 -6.90 36.41
C ALA A 153 -33.52 -6.51 36.45
N GLN A 154 -32.67 -7.44 36.85
CA GLN A 154 -31.20 -7.23 36.78
C GLN A 154 -30.67 -7.10 35.34
N ALA A 155 -31.25 -7.85 34.40
CA ALA A 155 -30.92 -7.71 32.99
C ALA A 155 -31.33 -6.34 32.42
N GLN A 156 -32.52 -5.84 32.81
CA GLN A 156 -33.00 -4.51 32.43
C GLN A 156 -32.11 -3.39 33.01
N GLU A 157 -31.67 -3.51 34.27
CA GLU A 157 -30.73 -2.56 34.85
C GLU A 157 -29.40 -2.54 34.11
N ARG A 158 -28.83 -3.71 33.79
CA ARG A 158 -27.62 -3.80 32.97
C ARG A 158 -27.78 -3.12 31.62
N ASN A 159 -28.88 -3.33 30.95
CA ASN A 159 -29.16 -2.69 29.64
C ASN A 159 -29.26 -1.17 29.77
N ALA A 160 -29.98 -0.65 30.75
CA ALA A 160 -30.09 0.77 30.99
C ALA A 160 -28.72 1.41 31.37
N ARG A 161 -27.91 0.71 32.16
CA ARG A 161 -26.55 1.14 32.53
C ARG A 161 -25.63 1.19 31.31
N ASN A 162 -25.69 0.19 30.43
CA ASN A 162 -24.92 0.17 29.18
C ASN A 162 -25.35 1.33 28.27
N SER A 163 -26.66 1.55 28.11
CA SER A 163 -27.16 2.68 27.31
C SER A 163 -26.70 4.03 27.84
N LEU A 164 -26.67 4.21 29.16
CA LEU A 164 -26.12 5.41 29.77
C LEU A 164 -24.60 5.52 29.52
N SER A 165 -23.87 4.42 29.59
CA SER A 165 -22.41 4.43 29.33
C SER A 165 -22.08 4.83 27.89
N TYR A 166 -22.93 4.47 26.93
CA TYR A 166 -22.77 4.81 25.50
C TYR A 166 -23.04 6.27 25.20
N THR A 167 -23.64 7.03 26.11
CA THR A 167 -23.77 8.50 25.98
C THR A 167 -22.41 9.20 26.11
N GLU A 168 -21.45 8.60 26.77
CA GLU A 168 -20.05 9.03 26.77
C GLU A 168 -19.32 8.32 25.67
N VAL A 169 -19.20 8.95 24.50
CA VAL A 169 -18.49 8.40 23.36
C VAL A 169 -17.00 8.50 23.60
N LYS A 170 -16.33 7.34 23.69
CA LYS A 170 -14.90 7.23 23.99
C LYS A 170 -14.11 6.74 22.79
N SER A 171 -12.83 7.15 22.72
CA SER A 171 -11.93 6.64 21.70
C SER A 171 -11.59 5.15 21.95
N PRO A 172 -11.76 4.28 20.96
CA PRO A 172 -11.38 2.87 21.06
C PRO A 172 -9.86 2.65 20.91
N VAL A 173 -9.15 3.65 20.33
CA VAL A 173 -7.70 3.60 20.05
C VAL A 173 -7.04 4.90 20.49
N SER A 174 -5.71 4.87 20.65
CA SER A 174 -4.91 6.10 20.75
C SER A 174 -4.49 6.54 19.35
N GLY A 175 -4.47 7.86 19.10
CA GLY A 175 -4.13 8.39 17.78
C GLY A 175 -4.52 9.85 17.64
N VAL A 176 -4.62 10.34 16.42
CA VAL A 176 -5.01 11.72 16.10
C VAL A 176 -6.45 11.76 15.61
N ALA A 177 -7.22 12.69 16.16
CA ALA A 177 -8.60 12.96 15.75
C ALA A 177 -8.63 13.72 14.42
N SER A 178 -9.49 13.28 13.50
CA SER A 178 -9.75 13.98 12.24
C SER A 178 -10.60 15.24 12.44
N MET A 179 -11.04 15.85 11.33
CA MET A 179 -12.08 16.88 11.32
C MET A 179 -13.37 16.37 11.98
N ILE A 180 -14.08 17.26 12.68
CA ILE A 180 -15.32 16.97 13.40
C ILE A 180 -16.49 17.67 12.69
N PRO A 181 -17.30 16.95 11.90
CA PRO A 181 -18.40 17.57 11.13
C PRO A 181 -19.60 17.96 12.01
N TRP A 182 -19.59 17.60 13.28
CA TRP A 182 -20.71 17.77 14.20
C TRP A 182 -20.48 18.88 15.20
N HIS A 183 -21.57 19.52 15.63
CA HIS A 183 -21.52 20.64 16.59
C HIS A 183 -22.35 20.31 17.83
N VAL A 184 -22.10 21.02 18.92
CA VAL A 184 -22.97 20.97 20.10
C VAL A 184 -24.37 21.39 19.68
N GLY A 185 -25.38 20.61 20.08
CA GLY A 185 -26.77 20.78 19.65
C GLY A 185 -27.18 19.87 18.47
N SER A 186 -26.26 19.23 17.80
CA SER A 186 -26.56 18.28 16.71
C SER A 186 -27.23 17.01 17.26
N LEU A 187 -28.28 16.55 16.57
CA LEU A 187 -28.93 15.26 16.86
C LEU A 187 -28.14 14.16 16.14
N VAL A 188 -27.72 13.15 16.88
CA VAL A 188 -26.97 11.99 16.38
C VAL A 188 -27.65 10.68 16.73
N SER A 189 -27.36 9.63 15.97
CA SER A 189 -27.89 8.29 16.18
C SER A 189 -26.89 7.23 15.66
N SER A 190 -27.13 5.95 15.95
CA SER A 190 -26.29 4.85 15.45
C SER A 190 -26.27 4.74 13.91
N ASN A 191 -27.22 5.33 13.20
CA ASN A 191 -27.40 5.23 11.75
C ASN A 191 -26.95 6.49 10.99
N ILE A 192 -26.14 7.36 11.59
CA ILE A 192 -25.60 8.54 10.89
C ILE A 192 -24.67 8.12 9.75
N SER A 193 -24.75 8.83 8.62
CA SER A 193 -23.90 8.57 7.43
C SER A 193 -22.43 8.82 7.70
N GLU A 194 -22.14 9.95 8.37
CA GLU A 194 -20.76 10.37 8.72
C GLU A 194 -20.43 10.02 10.17
N PRO A 195 -19.21 9.56 10.47
CA PRO A 195 -18.78 9.32 11.85
C PRO A 195 -18.70 10.63 12.64
N LEU A 196 -18.76 10.55 13.98
CA LEU A 196 -18.53 11.70 14.84
C LEU A 196 -17.12 12.25 14.67
N VAL A 197 -16.16 11.37 14.59
CA VAL A 197 -14.75 11.66 14.33
C VAL A 197 -14.07 10.37 13.87
N THR A 198 -13.03 10.49 13.06
CA THR A 198 -12.15 9.36 12.75
C THR A 198 -10.87 9.52 13.56
N VAL A 199 -10.45 8.48 14.27
CA VAL A 199 -9.18 8.46 15.01
C VAL A 199 -8.23 7.52 14.30
N ALA A 200 -7.05 8.06 13.92
CA ALA A 200 -6.00 7.30 13.25
C ALA A 200 -4.78 7.14 14.16
N ASP A 201 -4.34 5.91 14.39
CA ASP A 201 -3.04 5.63 15.01
C ASP A 201 -1.95 5.85 13.94
N ASP A 202 -1.23 6.95 14.09
CA ASP A 202 -0.20 7.41 13.14
C ASP A 202 1.24 7.23 13.65
N HIS A 203 1.45 6.54 14.77
CA HIS A 203 2.81 6.25 15.28
C HIS A 203 3.62 5.38 14.33
N GLU A 204 2.93 4.47 13.65
CA GLU A 204 3.45 3.65 12.57
C GLU A 204 2.55 3.82 11.35
N MET A 205 3.16 4.00 10.19
CA MET A 205 2.45 4.16 8.93
C MET A 205 2.65 2.95 8.04
N TYR A 206 1.58 2.50 7.46
CA TYR A 206 1.57 1.47 6.43
C TYR A 206 1.59 2.11 5.05
N ALA A 207 2.54 1.69 4.24
CA ALA A 207 2.66 2.08 2.85
C ALA A 207 2.30 0.89 1.98
N TYR A 208 1.18 0.98 1.27
CA TYR A 208 0.73 -0.05 0.34
C TYR A 208 1.19 0.31 -1.06
N PHE A 209 1.87 -0.62 -1.71
CA PHE A 209 2.31 -0.49 -3.09
C PHE A 209 2.13 -1.82 -3.83
N SER A 210 2.05 -1.75 -5.15
CA SER A 210 1.76 -2.92 -5.96
C SER A 210 2.91 -3.23 -6.91
N ILE A 211 3.18 -4.51 -7.08
CA ILE A 211 4.10 -5.06 -8.09
C ILE A 211 3.31 -5.93 -9.06
N THR A 212 3.85 -6.17 -10.26
CA THR A 212 3.23 -7.10 -11.21
C THR A 212 3.35 -8.54 -10.73
N GLU A 213 2.46 -9.42 -11.23
CA GLU A 213 2.52 -10.86 -10.95
C GLU A 213 3.87 -11.46 -11.34
N ASN A 214 4.42 -11.07 -12.51
CA ASN A 214 5.74 -11.53 -12.94
C ASN A 214 6.84 -11.16 -11.93
N GLN A 215 6.83 -9.94 -11.43
CA GLN A 215 7.78 -9.53 -10.38
C GLN A 215 7.60 -10.32 -9.09
N ALA A 216 6.37 -10.65 -8.72
CA ALA A 216 6.09 -11.49 -7.55
C ALA A 216 6.61 -12.93 -7.74
N LEU A 217 6.43 -13.50 -8.92
CA LEU A 217 6.97 -14.82 -9.28
C LEU A 217 8.51 -14.83 -9.26
N ASP A 218 9.14 -13.76 -9.76
CA ASP A 218 10.60 -13.60 -9.69
C ASP A 218 11.11 -13.53 -8.25
N LEU A 219 10.38 -12.84 -7.35
CA LEU A 219 10.70 -12.81 -5.93
C LEU A 219 10.59 -14.20 -5.30
N ILE A 220 9.53 -14.96 -5.62
CA ILE A 220 9.36 -16.35 -5.14
C ILE A 220 10.49 -17.22 -5.68
N GLY A 221 10.87 -17.09 -6.95
CA GLY A 221 11.99 -17.83 -7.54
C GLY A 221 13.33 -17.56 -6.86
N ARG A 222 13.60 -16.33 -6.43
CA ARG A 222 14.84 -15.95 -5.74
C ARG A 222 14.88 -16.34 -4.27
N TYR A 223 13.77 -16.18 -3.56
CA TYR A 223 13.72 -16.38 -2.11
C TYR A 223 13.09 -17.70 -1.68
N GLY A 224 12.56 -18.49 -2.63
CA GLY A 224 11.91 -19.77 -2.38
C GLY A 224 10.45 -19.66 -1.95
N SER A 225 10.07 -18.63 -1.20
CA SER A 225 8.69 -18.37 -0.80
C SER A 225 8.46 -16.90 -0.43
N ILE A 226 7.20 -16.47 -0.42
CA ILE A 226 6.81 -15.13 0.03
C ILE A 226 7.21 -14.90 1.49
N ALA A 227 7.07 -15.90 2.36
CA ALA A 227 7.42 -15.77 3.77
C ALA A 227 8.93 -15.55 3.95
N GLN A 228 9.77 -16.25 3.19
CA GLN A 228 11.21 -16.06 3.18
C GLN A 228 11.60 -14.69 2.61
N PHE A 229 10.93 -14.25 1.53
CA PHE A 229 11.12 -12.89 1.01
C PHE A 229 10.82 -11.85 2.09
N VAL A 230 9.66 -11.89 2.75
CA VAL A 230 9.29 -10.92 3.80
C VAL A 230 10.32 -10.89 4.93
N SER A 231 10.86 -12.04 5.33
CA SER A 231 11.86 -12.13 6.41
C SER A 231 13.23 -11.55 6.01
N GLN A 232 13.58 -11.58 4.72
CA GLN A 232 14.87 -11.18 4.17
C GLN A 232 14.79 -9.93 3.30
N ALA A 233 13.59 -9.33 3.18
CA ALA A 233 13.36 -8.15 2.36
C ALA A 233 14.31 -7.01 2.78
N PRO A 234 14.90 -6.31 1.82
CA PRO A 234 15.73 -5.15 2.11
C PRO A 234 14.89 -4.05 2.76
N GLU A 235 15.56 -3.18 3.51
CA GLU A 235 14.93 -1.94 3.96
C GLU A 235 14.55 -1.08 2.77
N VAL A 236 13.40 -0.43 2.86
CA VAL A 236 12.89 0.43 1.81
C VAL A 236 12.90 1.88 2.25
N SER A 237 13.10 2.77 1.29
CA SER A 237 13.01 4.21 1.51
C SER A 237 11.65 4.72 1.05
N LEU A 238 11.20 5.80 1.65
CA LEU A 238 9.98 6.50 1.24
C LEU A 238 10.37 7.87 0.70
N LYS A 239 9.94 8.16 -0.51
CA LYS A 239 10.01 9.48 -1.12
C LYS A 239 8.63 10.14 -1.00
N LEU A 240 8.58 11.30 -0.38
CA LEU A 240 7.34 12.04 -0.14
C LEU A 240 6.82 12.67 -1.44
N SER A 241 5.57 13.10 -1.45
CA SER A 241 4.92 13.71 -2.62
C SER A 241 5.60 15.01 -3.09
N ASN A 242 6.31 15.72 -2.20
CA ASN A 242 7.11 16.90 -2.54
C ASN A 242 8.50 16.55 -3.10
N GLY A 243 8.82 15.26 -3.28
CA GLY A 243 10.10 14.78 -3.79
C GLY A 243 11.21 14.65 -2.75
N SER A 244 10.99 15.02 -1.49
CA SER A 244 11.97 14.82 -0.42
C SER A 244 12.00 13.38 0.07
N ASP A 245 13.14 12.92 0.56
CA ASP A 245 13.30 11.61 1.15
C ASP A 245 12.88 11.63 2.62
N TYR A 246 12.10 10.63 3.02
CA TYR A 246 11.76 10.42 4.43
C TYR A 246 12.94 9.82 5.18
N GLN A 247 13.25 10.36 6.35
CA GLN A 247 14.46 10.00 7.09
C GLN A 247 14.47 8.57 7.63
N GLN A 248 13.28 8.04 8.00
CA GLN A 248 13.17 6.70 8.55
C GLN A 248 13.04 5.68 7.42
N LYS A 249 13.73 4.55 7.57
CA LYS A 249 13.59 3.40 6.67
C LYS A 249 12.37 2.58 7.07
N GLY A 250 11.74 1.98 6.06
CA GLY A 250 10.64 1.06 6.25
C GLY A 250 11.06 -0.39 6.01
N ARG A 251 10.21 -1.32 6.47
CA ARG A 251 10.37 -2.75 6.23
C ARG A 251 9.13 -3.32 5.59
N ILE A 252 9.31 -4.12 4.56
CA ILE A 252 8.22 -4.90 3.96
C ILE A 252 7.84 -6.00 4.96
N ASN A 253 6.59 -6.00 5.42
CA ASN A 253 6.13 -6.94 6.44
C ASN A 253 4.92 -7.78 6.00
N ALA A 254 4.35 -7.50 4.85
CA ALA A 254 3.28 -8.31 4.29
C ALA A 254 3.26 -8.24 2.77
N VAL A 255 2.81 -9.32 2.15
CA VAL A 255 2.51 -9.44 0.72
C VAL A 255 1.13 -10.05 0.61
N SER A 256 0.28 -9.52 -0.27
CA SER A 256 -1.05 -10.10 -0.54
C SER A 256 -0.90 -11.56 -0.99
N GLY A 257 -1.73 -12.43 -0.46
CA GLY A 257 -1.84 -13.83 -0.91
C GLY A 257 -2.66 -13.99 -2.20
N THR A 258 -3.17 -12.91 -2.75
CA THR A 258 -4.02 -12.89 -3.97
C THR A 258 -3.48 -11.88 -4.96
N VAL A 259 -3.63 -12.19 -6.25
CA VAL A 259 -3.46 -11.26 -7.36
C VAL A 259 -4.78 -10.53 -7.56
N ASP A 260 -4.73 -9.24 -7.78
CA ASP A 260 -5.92 -8.45 -8.13
C ASP A 260 -6.31 -8.74 -9.59
N ASP A 261 -7.50 -9.28 -9.80
CA ASP A 261 -7.98 -9.76 -11.11
C ASP A 261 -8.11 -8.62 -12.14
N ALA A 262 -8.34 -7.39 -11.69
CA ALA A 262 -8.51 -6.26 -12.61
C ALA A 262 -7.18 -5.67 -13.10
N THR A 263 -6.12 -5.76 -12.27
CA THR A 263 -4.84 -5.11 -12.54
C THR A 263 -3.67 -6.09 -12.75
N GLY A 264 -3.84 -7.37 -12.41
CA GLY A 264 -2.76 -8.36 -12.41
C GLY A 264 -1.64 -8.04 -11.43
N ALA A 265 -1.97 -7.31 -10.36
CA ALA A 265 -1.00 -6.82 -9.39
C ALA A 265 -1.06 -7.55 -8.06
N VAL A 266 0.09 -7.67 -7.41
CA VAL A 266 0.23 -8.16 -6.03
C VAL A 266 0.57 -6.99 -5.13
N THR A 267 -0.21 -6.80 -4.07
CA THR A 267 -0.01 -5.69 -3.13
C THR A 267 0.95 -6.08 -2.02
N LEU A 268 1.93 -5.21 -1.78
CA LEU A 268 2.86 -5.30 -0.67
C LEU A 268 2.58 -4.19 0.35
N ARG A 269 2.92 -4.47 1.60
CA ARG A 269 2.84 -3.48 2.67
C ARG A 269 4.22 -3.30 3.30
N ALA A 270 4.67 -2.07 3.35
CA ALA A 270 5.83 -1.67 4.14
C ALA A 270 5.37 -0.85 5.36
N THR A 271 6.05 -1.02 6.48
CA THR A 271 5.80 -0.26 7.71
C THR A 271 6.92 0.75 7.92
N PHE A 272 6.54 1.98 8.21
CA PHE A 272 7.44 3.10 8.52
C PHE A 272 7.17 3.63 9.92
N PRO A 273 8.19 3.76 10.79
CA PRO A 273 8.05 4.50 12.03
C PRO A 273 7.75 5.98 11.75
N ASN A 274 6.88 6.60 12.54
CA ASN A 274 6.48 8.00 12.35
C ASN A 274 6.59 8.80 13.66
N PRO A 275 7.80 8.90 14.26
CA PRO A 275 7.98 9.52 15.57
C PRO A 275 7.61 11.01 15.59
N ASN A 276 7.83 11.71 14.48
CA ASN A 276 7.57 13.15 14.35
C ASN A 276 6.20 13.45 13.73
N ARG A 277 5.38 12.42 13.47
CA ARG A 277 4.05 12.53 12.84
C ARG A 277 4.03 13.34 11.55
N LEU A 278 5.13 13.30 10.79
CA LEU A 278 5.22 13.95 9.49
C LEU A 278 4.32 13.27 8.45
N LEU A 279 4.15 11.95 8.58
CA LEU A 279 3.30 11.17 7.69
C LEU A 279 1.87 11.18 8.23
N HIS A 280 0.92 11.47 7.34
CA HIS A 280 -0.50 11.51 7.68
C HIS A 280 -1.28 10.43 6.94
N ASN A 281 -2.36 9.98 7.53
CA ASN A 281 -3.28 9.07 6.89
C ASN A 281 -3.84 9.68 5.60
N GLY A 282 -3.84 8.89 4.50
CA GLY A 282 -4.28 9.35 3.18
C GLY A 282 -3.17 10.01 2.36
N GLY A 283 -2.00 10.26 2.93
CA GLY A 283 -0.83 10.78 2.22
C GLY A 283 -0.39 9.86 1.08
N SER A 284 0.33 10.42 0.11
CA SER A 284 0.91 9.69 -1.02
C SER A 284 2.42 9.88 -1.07
N GLY A 285 3.08 8.95 -1.74
CA GLY A 285 4.52 8.98 -1.93
C GLY A 285 4.99 7.87 -2.86
N SER A 286 6.26 7.58 -2.84
CA SER A 286 6.84 6.47 -3.60
C SER A 286 7.77 5.65 -2.71
N ILE A 287 7.55 4.35 -2.68
CA ILE A 287 8.47 3.40 -2.07
C ILE A 287 9.64 3.20 -3.01
N VAL A 288 10.84 3.36 -2.49
CA VAL A 288 12.09 3.15 -3.22
C VAL A 288 12.75 1.88 -2.68
N VAL A 289 12.78 0.86 -3.52
CA VAL A 289 13.43 -0.42 -3.23
C VAL A 289 14.80 -0.41 -3.90
N THR A 290 15.87 -0.50 -3.12
CA THR A 290 17.23 -0.58 -3.63
C THR A 290 17.75 -2.01 -3.48
N THR A 291 18.15 -2.62 -4.56
CA THR A 291 18.70 -3.98 -4.61
C THR A 291 20.13 -3.94 -5.12
N HIS A 292 21.03 -4.55 -4.39
CA HIS A 292 22.42 -4.74 -4.85
C HIS A 292 22.48 -5.98 -5.76
N ARG A 293 22.89 -5.78 -7.02
CA ARG A 293 23.24 -6.88 -7.92
C ARG A 293 24.76 -6.88 -8.16
N LYS A 294 25.39 -8.02 -7.88
CA LYS A 294 26.81 -8.23 -8.09
C LYS A 294 27.07 -8.80 -9.47
N GLY A 295 28.19 -8.43 -10.06
CA GLY A 295 28.67 -9.04 -11.29
C GLY A 295 27.85 -8.72 -12.52
N CYS A 296 27.18 -7.57 -12.58
CA CYS A 296 26.40 -7.15 -13.72
C CYS A 296 27.26 -6.57 -14.84
N ILE A 297 26.86 -6.83 -16.08
CA ILE A 297 27.41 -6.14 -17.25
C ILE A 297 26.63 -4.84 -17.43
N VAL A 298 27.35 -3.71 -17.46
CA VAL A 298 26.75 -2.40 -17.68
C VAL A 298 27.28 -1.79 -18.96
N VAL A 299 26.38 -1.26 -19.79
CA VAL A 299 26.69 -0.60 -21.04
C VAL A 299 26.05 0.78 -21.11
N PRO A 300 26.69 1.78 -21.75
CA PRO A 300 26.05 3.08 -22.00
C PRO A 300 24.83 2.92 -22.89
N GLN A 301 23.84 3.80 -22.71
CA GLN A 301 22.67 3.83 -23.59
C GLN A 301 23.07 4.05 -25.06
N GLU A 302 24.08 4.89 -25.31
CA GLU A 302 24.60 5.23 -26.63
C GLU A 302 25.23 4.03 -27.36
N ALA A 303 25.59 2.96 -26.63
CA ALA A 303 26.09 1.71 -27.17
C ALA A 303 24.96 0.80 -27.70
N THR A 304 23.70 1.17 -27.47
CA THR A 304 22.53 0.34 -27.83
C THR A 304 21.70 1.02 -28.91
N TYR A 305 21.01 0.22 -29.71
CA TYR A 305 19.99 0.69 -30.65
C TYR A 305 18.81 -0.25 -30.68
N GLU A 306 17.65 0.28 -30.97
CA GLU A 306 16.40 -0.46 -31.04
C GLU A 306 15.98 -0.69 -32.50
N LEU A 307 15.67 -1.92 -32.82
CA LEU A 307 15.16 -2.32 -34.12
C LEU A 307 14.05 -3.34 -33.93
N GLN A 308 12.85 -3.05 -34.48
CA GLN A 308 11.67 -3.95 -34.40
C GLN A 308 11.35 -4.41 -32.98
N ASN A 309 11.32 -3.46 -32.04
CA ASN A 309 11.03 -3.72 -30.62
C ASN A 309 12.02 -4.66 -29.91
N ARG A 310 13.24 -4.77 -30.45
CA ARG A 310 14.36 -5.50 -29.84
C ARG A 310 15.57 -4.59 -29.74
N VAL A 311 16.31 -4.71 -28.66
CA VAL A 311 17.52 -3.93 -28.45
C VAL A 311 18.74 -4.73 -28.86
N PHE A 312 19.67 -4.04 -29.52
CA PHE A 312 20.90 -4.62 -30.04
C PHE A 312 22.10 -3.79 -29.60
N VAL A 313 23.24 -4.45 -29.54
CA VAL A 313 24.57 -3.83 -29.44
C VAL A 313 25.44 -4.33 -30.59
N TYR A 314 26.41 -3.54 -31.03
CA TYR A 314 27.41 -4.03 -31.97
C TYR A 314 28.61 -4.57 -31.22
N LYS A 315 28.78 -5.90 -31.28
CA LYS A 315 29.96 -6.60 -30.78
C LYS A 315 31.03 -6.57 -31.87
N VAL A 316 32.27 -6.32 -31.49
CA VAL A 316 33.40 -6.40 -32.42
C VAL A 316 33.97 -7.80 -32.41
N VAL A 317 33.80 -8.52 -33.55
CA VAL A 317 34.29 -9.88 -33.75
C VAL A 317 35.19 -9.86 -34.98
N ASP A 318 36.42 -10.32 -34.87
CA ASP A 318 37.42 -10.34 -35.97
C ASP A 318 37.60 -8.96 -36.65
N GLY A 319 37.52 -7.87 -35.85
CA GLY A 319 37.66 -6.51 -36.38
C GLY A 319 36.41 -5.95 -37.09
N LYS A 320 35.29 -6.67 -37.09
CA LYS A 320 34.02 -6.27 -37.73
C LYS A 320 32.89 -6.15 -36.72
N THR A 321 31.93 -5.25 -37.01
CA THR A 321 30.72 -5.12 -36.23
C THR A 321 29.78 -6.31 -36.48
N LYS A 322 29.26 -6.88 -35.39
CA LYS A 322 28.21 -7.91 -35.42
C LYS A 322 27.05 -7.48 -34.53
N ALA A 323 25.88 -7.28 -35.13
CA ALA A 323 24.66 -6.99 -34.41
C ALA A 323 24.28 -8.15 -33.47
N THR A 324 24.23 -7.90 -32.20
CA THR A 324 23.93 -8.91 -31.16
C THR A 324 22.70 -8.46 -30.38
N PRO A 325 21.62 -9.25 -30.34
CA PRO A 325 20.46 -8.91 -29.54
C PRO A 325 20.80 -9.03 -28.06
N VAL A 326 20.29 -8.10 -27.26
CA VAL A 326 20.53 -8.04 -25.83
C VAL A 326 19.23 -7.81 -25.07
N GLU A 327 19.12 -8.39 -23.88
CA GLU A 327 18.07 -8.10 -22.93
C GLU A 327 18.60 -7.12 -21.90
N LEU A 328 17.91 -6.00 -21.73
CA LEU A 328 18.38 -4.87 -20.94
C LEU A 328 17.44 -4.54 -19.80
N PHE A 329 18.03 -4.18 -18.66
CA PHE A 329 17.34 -3.50 -17.56
C PHE A 329 17.86 -2.06 -17.47
N ARG A 330 16.95 -1.07 -17.50
CA ARG A 330 17.30 0.36 -17.43
C ARG A 330 17.70 0.73 -16.00
N LEU A 331 18.87 1.36 -15.85
CA LEU A 331 19.26 2.01 -14.61
C LEU A 331 18.56 3.37 -14.47
N ASN A 332 18.32 3.79 -13.22
CA ASN A 332 17.59 5.03 -12.94
C ASN A 332 18.37 6.31 -13.28
N ASP A 333 19.67 6.22 -13.58
CA ASP A 333 20.48 7.35 -14.05
C ASP A 333 20.14 7.79 -15.47
N GLY A 334 19.37 6.95 -16.21
CA GLY A 334 18.95 7.22 -17.58
C GLY A 334 20.06 7.14 -18.63
N HIS A 335 21.29 6.85 -18.23
CA HIS A 335 22.47 6.83 -19.11
C HIS A 335 23.08 5.44 -19.30
N GLN A 336 22.73 4.51 -18.44
CA GLN A 336 23.32 3.18 -18.43
C GLN A 336 22.24 2.09 -18.38
N TYR A 337 22.56 0.94 -18.96
CA TYR A 337 21.76 -0.26 -18.97
C TYR A 337 22.52 -1.44 -18.39
N VAL A 338 21.85 -2.24 -17.58
CA VAL A 338 22.35 -3.57 -17.19
C VAL A 338 21.94 -4.55 -18.27
N VAL A 339 22.91 -5.30 -18.79
CA VAL A 339 22.67 -6.38 -19.76
C VAL A 339 22.42 -7.66 -18.98
N GLU A 340 21.22 -8.23 -19.16
CA GLU A 340 20.84 -9.51 -18.54
C GLU A 340 21.24 -10.69 -19.41
N GLN A 341 21.15 -10.54 -20.74
CA GLN A 341 21.52 -11.59 -21.72
C GLN A 341 22.10 -10.98 -22.99
N GLY A 342 22.97 -11.73 -23.67
CA GLY A 342 23.51 -11.38 -24.98
C GLY A 342 24.98 -10.95 -25.01
N LEU A 343 25.57 -10.57 -23.87
CA LEU A 343 27.01 -10.24 -23.75
C LEU A 343 27.71 -11.06 -22.68
N ASN A 344 29.01 -11.26 -22.88
CA ASN A 344 29.92 -11.87 -21.91
C ASN A 344 30.97 -10.87 -21.45
N VAL A 345 31.49 -11.07 -20.25
CA VAL A 345 32.63 -10.29 -19.74
C VAL A 345 33.84 -10.52 -20.66
N GLY A 346 34.47 -9.43 -21.08
CA GLY A 346 35.57 -9.45 -22.03
C GLY A 346 35.17 -9.19 -23.49
N ASP A 347 33.89 -9.17 -23.81
CA ASP A 347 33.42 -8.77 -25.14
C ASP A 347 33.77 -7.32 -25.42
N THR A 348 34.17 -7.01 -26.65
CA THR A 348 34.36 -5.64 -27.10
C THR A 348 33.16 -5.17 -27.87
N ILE A 349 32.56 -4.05 -27.48
CA ILE A 349 31.39 -3.44 -28.12
C ILE A 349 31.67 -2.01 -28.57
N ILE A 350 30.85 -1.49 -29.48
CA ILE A 350 30.85 -0.08 -29.82
C ILE A 350 30.21 0.69 -28.66
N ALA A 351 30.89 1.68 -28.12
CA ALA A 351 30.46 2.43 -26.94
C ALA A 351 29.53 3.61 -27.28
N GLU A 352 29.64 4.17 -28.46
CA GLU A 352 28.88 5.38 -28.87
C GLU A 352 28.51 5.28 -30.35
N GLY A 353 27.32 5.80 -30.71
CA GLY A 353 26.89 5.90 -32.11
C GLY A 353 26.36 4.62 -32.72
N ALA A 354 25.95 3.64 -31.92
CA ALA A 354 25.44 2.34 -32.42
C ALA A 354 24.26 2.49 -33.40
N GLY A 355 23.39 3.50 -33.23
CA GLY A 355 22.23 3.71 -34.09
C GLY A 355 22.56 4.12 -35.54
N LEU A 356 23.79 4.52 -35.84
CA LEU A 356 24.24 4.95 -37.16
C LEU A 356 25.00 3.86 -37.91
N LEU A 357 25.28 2.75 -37.28
CA LEU A 357 26.11 1.67 -37.81
C LEU A 357 25.28 0.60 -38.55
N LYS A 358 25.99 -0.15 -39.38
CA LYS A 358 25.48 -1.36 -40.06
C LYS A 358 26.32 -2.56 -39.64
N ASP A 359 25.75 -3.73 -39.81
CA ASP A 359 26.45 -5.00 -39.60
C ASP A 359 27.59 -5.17 -40.59
N GLY A 360 28.73 -5.73 -40.15
CA GLY A 360 29.87 -6.07 -41.00
C GLY A 360 30.85 -4.92 -41.31
N ILE A 361 30.71 -3.74 -40.68
CA ILE A 361 31.68 -2.63 -40.87
C ILE A 361 32.98 -2.93 -40.14
N GLU A 362 34.13 -2.69 -40.82
CA GLU A 362 35.47 -2.81 -40.22
C GLU A 362 35.68 -1.70 -39.16
N VAL A 363 36.01 -2.12 -37.95
CA VAL A 363 36.27 -1.24 -36.82
C VAL A 363 37.78 -1.27 -36.50
N ARG A 364 38.48 -0.20 -36.69
CA ARG A 364 39.82 0.00 -36.09
C ARG A 364 39.65 0.70 -34.76
N GLY A 365 39.78 -0.06 -33.66
CA GLY A 365 39.64 0.48 -32.33
C GLY A 365 40.65 1.55 -32.02
N LYS A 366 40.20 2.75 -31.61
CA LYS A 366 40.99 3.67 -30.85
C LYS A 366 40.88 3.27 -29.38
N LYS A 367 41.99 2.82 -28.76
CA LYS A 367 42.04 2.54 -27.32
C LYS A 367 41.75 3.81 -26.53
#